data_4a9a12bdc57d66a42faba9c2e7eb93ae
#
_entry.id   4a9a12bdc57d66a42faba9c2e7eb93ae
#
_cell.length_a   1.000
_cell.length_b   1.000
_cell.length_c   1.000
_cell.angle_alpha   90.00
_cell.angle_beta   90.00
_cell.angle_gamma   90.00
#
_symmetry.space_group_name_H-M   'P 1'
#
loop_
_entity.id
_entity.type
_entity.pdbx_description
1 polymer ?
#
loop_
_entity_poly.entity_id
_entity_poly.type
_entity_poly.pdbx_seq_one_letter_code
_entity_poly.pdbx_strand_id
1 'polypeptide(L)'
;TDFVLERAKDLKKLFPKKPLLLSEVGWPSNGRMRGGADASQADQAIYLRTLVHTLNAKGYNYFVIEAFDQPWKASEEGSVGAYWGVYNAARQPKFAFEGPIVAIPQWRVLAIGSVVMALLALALLLIDGSSMRQRGRTFLTVVAFAGGSAMVWIGYDYSQQYSTWFSLTVGGLLGLGALGVFIVLLTEAHELAETVWLQARRRPFQPVLGDSTFRPKVSVHVPCYNEPPEMVKQTLDALAALDYPDFEVIIIDNNTKDPAVWEPVKAYCEELGPRFRFFHVAPIAGFKGGALNYILPHTAPDAEVIAVIDSDYCVDPNWLKHMVPHFADPKIAVVQSPQDYRDGDENLFKKLCYAEYKGFFHIGMVTRNDRDAIIQHGTMTMIRRTVMDELKWADWTICEDAELGLRVFEKGYSAAYSHQSFGRGLMPDTFIDYKKQRFRWAYGAIQIMKGHASSLFRGKDSQLTRGQRYHFVAGWLPWIADGLNIFFTIGALLWSAAMIIVPQRVDPPLMIFAIPPL
;
A
#
# COMPACT_ATOMS: atom_id res chain seq x y z
N THR A 1 31.23 14.51 -32.94
CA THR A 1 31.91 15.46 -33.84
C THR A 1 33.14 14.80 -34.47
N ASP A 2 34.04 14.22 -33.68
CA ASP A 2 35.33 13.66 -34.14
C ASP A 2 35.16 12.51 -35.14
N PHE A 3 34.21 11.63 -34.93
CA PHE A 3 33.88 10.55 -35.87
C PHE A 3 33.54 11.07 -37.28
N VAL A 4 32.69 12.11 -37.40
CA VAL A 4 32.32 12.70 -38.69
C VAL A 4 33.53 13.31 -39.36
N LEU A 5 34.39 14.03 -38.61
CA LEU A 5 35.60 14.65 -39.13
C LEU A 5 36.63 13.64 -39.58
N GLU A 6 36.77 12.52 -38.87
CA GLU A 6 37.68 11.43 -39.23
C GLU A 6 37.22 10.78 -40.53
N ARG A 7 35.93 10.43 -40.65
CA ARG A 7 35.37 9.86 -41.88
C ARG A 7 35.50 10.83 -43.07
N ALA A 8 35.25 12.14 -42.85
CA ALA A 8 35.44 13.13 -43.89
C ALA A 8 36.91 13.22 -44.38
N LYS A 9 37.90 13.12 -43.44
CA LYS A 9 39.34 13.06 -43.76
C LYS A 9 39.70 11.81 -44.56
N ASP A 10 39.19 10.66 -44.17
CA ASP A 10 39.44 9.38 -44.86
C ASP A 10 38.90 9.41 -46.29
N LEU A 11 37.66 9.89 -46.46
CA LEU A 11 37.08 10.06 -47.79
C LEU A 11 37.89 11.04 -48.69
N LYS A 12 38.41 12.15 -48.11
CA LYS A 12 39.23 13.12 -48.82
C LYS A 12 40.59 12.56 -49.22
N LYS A 13 41.15 11.63 -48.41
CA LYS A 13 42.37 10.90 -48.78
C LYS A 13 42.15 9.90 -49.92
N LEU A 14 41.00 9.21 -49.93
CA LEU A 14 40.65 8.27 -50.99
C LEU A 14 40.32 8.97 -52.33
N PHE A 15 39.69 10.16 -52.26
CA PHE A 15 39.25 10.91 -53.40
C PHE A 15 39.76 12.36 -53.39
N PRO A 16 41.08 12.59 -53.50
CA PRO A 16 41.68 13.92 -53.28
C PRO A 16 41.27 15.00 -54.27
N LYS A 17 40.84 14.60 -55.49
CA LYS A 17 40.42 15.51 -56.55
C LYS A 17 38.91 15.72 -56.62
N LYS A 18 38.14 15.02 -55.80
CA LYS A 18 36.67 15.17 -55.80
C LYS A 18 36.23 16.17 -54.74
N PRO A 19 35.26 17.02 -55.01
CA PRO A 19 34.62 17.83 -53.98
C PRO A 19 33.87 16.90 -53.02
N LEU A 20 34.02 17.17 -51.70
CA LEU A 20 33.32 16.44 -50.66
C LEU A 20 32.17 17.30 -50.13
N LEU A 21 30.97 16.74 -50.16
CA LEU A 21 29.78 17.31 -49.56
C LEU A 21 29.23 16.35 -48.50
N LEU A 22 29.11 16.83 -47.27
CA LEU A 22 28.41 16.09 -46.18
C LEU A 22 26.92 16.37 -46.35
N SER A 23 26.19 15.43 -46.93
CA SER A 23 24.79 15.61 -47.34
C SER A 23 23.83 15.74 -46.15
N GLU A 24 24.19 15.12 -44.98
CA GLU A 24 23.35 15.13 -43.80
C GLU A 24 24.22 15.16 -42.56
N VAL A 25 24.11 16.23 -41.77
CA VAL A 25 24.70 16.31 -40.43
C VAL A 25 23.62 16.74 -39.45
N GLY A 26 23.47 16.01 -38.36
CA GLY A 26 22.46 16.30 -37.36
C GLY A 26 22.62 15.49 -36.08
N TRP A 27 21.84 15.88 -35.09
CA TRP A 27 21.71 15.20 -33.81
C TRP A 27 20.27 15.33 -33.32
N PRO A 28 19.58 14.26 -32.90
CA PRO A 28 18.20 14.37 -32.46
C PRO A 28 18.11 15.03 -31.08
N SER A 29 17.06 15.82 -30.85
CA SER A 29 16.85 16.50 -29.58
C SER A 29 16.04 15.70 -28.57
N ASN A 30 15.47 14.59 -28.99
CA ASN A 30 14.68 13.68 -28.15
C ASN A 30 14.56 12.32 -28.85
N GLY A 31 13.97 11.32 -28.17
CA GLY A 31 13.75 10.00 -28.71
C GLY A 31 14.72 8.96 -28.13
N ARG A 32 14.65 7.73 -28.64
CA ARG A 32 15.37 6.59 -28.09
C ARG A 32 16.88 6.64 -28.39
N MET A 33 17.68 6.59 -27.34
CA MET A 33 19.14 6.52 -27.44
C MET A 33 19.64 5.21 -28.05
N ARG A 34 20.78 5.28 -28.78
CA ARG A 34 21.51 4.12 -29.29
C ARG A 34 23.00 4.25 -28.97
N GLY A 35 23.61 3.16 -28.55
CA GLY A 35 25.06 3.07 -28.38
C GLY A 35 25.69 4.11 -27.45
N GLY A 36 25.00 4.54 -26.40
CA GLY A 36 25.49 5.54 -25.45
C GLY A 36 25.37 7.01 -25.94
N ALA A 37 24.70 7.24 -27.08
CA ALA A 37 24.38 8.59 -27.55
C ALA A 37 23.13 9.12 -26.80
N ASP A 38 23.20 10.33 -26.26
CA ASP A 38 22.07 10.96 -25.58
C ASP A 38 21.31 11.92 -26.54
N ALA A 39 20.02 11.70 -26.71
CA ALA A 39 19.15 12.53 -27.53
C ALA A 39 18.52 13.61 -26.64
N SER A 40 19.15 14.77 -26.57
CA SER A 40 18.66 15.92 -25.82
C SER A 40 18.83 17.22 -26.59
N GLN A 41 18.07 18.26 -26.21
CA GLN A 41 18.22 19.59 -26.80
C GLN A 41 19.63 20.15 -26.56
N ALA A 42 20.22 19.87 -25.40
CA ALA A 42 21.56 20.30 -25.06
C ALA A 42 22.62 19.61 -25.93
N ASP A 43 22.52 18.29 -26.10
CA ASP A 43 23.47 17.55 -26.92
C ASP A 43 23.31 17.88 -28.40
N GLN A 44 22.10 18.12 -28.88
CA GLN A 44 21.86 18.67 -30.23
C GLN A 44 22.58 20.01 -30.40
N ALA A 45 22.43 20.93 -29.44
CA ALA A 45 23.09 22.23 -29.45
C ALA A 45 24.63 22.10 -29.45
N ILE A 46 25.17 21.28 -28.54
CA ILE A 46 26.60 21.05 -28.43
C ILE A 46 27.14 20.47 -29.75
N TYR A 47 26.50 19.44 -30.26
CA TYR A 47 26.90 18.75 -31.47
C TYR A 47 26.90 19.69 -32.66
N LEU A 48 25.75 20.34 -32.96
CA LEU A 48 25.60 21.20 -34.15
C LEU A 48 26.51 22.42 -34.09
N ARG A 49 26.57 23.13 -32.96
CA ARG A 49 27.43 24.31 -32.81
C ARG A 49 28.91 23.97 -32.99
N THR A 50 29.38 22.86 -32.36
CA THR A 50 30.77 22.42 -32.48
C THR A 50 31.08 21.93 -33.89
N LEU A 51 30.21 21.15 -34.50
CA LEU A 51 30.43 20.57 -35.81
C LEU A 51 30.40 21.65 -36.89
N VAL A 52 29.39 22.50 -36.89
CA VAL A 52 29.27 23.61 -37.86
C VAL A 52 30.47 24.57 -37.80
N HIS A 53 30.88 24.96 -36.59
CA HIS A 53 32.07 25.76 -36.40
C HIS A 53 33.33 25.10 -37.00
N THR A 54 33.52 23.80 -36.73
CA THR A 54 34.67 23.06 -37.23
C THR A 54 34.65 22.83 -38.75
N LEU A 55 33.48 22.51 -39.30
CA LEU A 55 33.34 22.31 -40.75
C LEU A 55 33.59 23.60 -41.54
N ASN A 56 33.06 24.72 -41.04
CA ASN A 56 33.32 26.04 -41.63
C ASN A 56 34.80 26.40 -41.59
N ALA A 57 35.46 26.21 -40.43
CA ALA A 57 36.89 26.48 -40.30
C ALA A 57 37.77 25.62 -41.21
N LYS A 58 37.31 24.42 -41.59
CA LYS A 58 38.01 23.48 -42.48
C LYS A 58 37.55 23.58 -43.96
N GLY A 59 36.62 24.41 -44.28
CA GLY A 59 36.09 24.61 -45.63
C GLY A 59 35.34 23.40 -46.21
N TYR A 60 34.66 22.63 -45.38
CA TYR A 60 33.80 21.54 -45.82
C TYR A 60 32.39 22.08 -46.19
N ASN A 61 31.83 21.56 -47.28
CA ASN A 61 30.44 21.78 -47.61
C ASN A 61 29.56 20.78 -46.88
N TYR A 62 28.44 21.22 -46.29
CA TYR A 62 27.51 20.38 -45.55
C TYR A 62 26.07 20.90 -45.60
N PHE A 63 25.11 20.00 -45.36
CA PHE A 63 23.73 20.32 -45.05
C PHE A 63 23.34 19.80 -43.68
N VAL A 64 22.65 20.63 -42.88
CA VAL A 64 22.01 20.18 -41.66
C VAL A 64 20.74 19.42 -42.04
N ILE A 65 20.52 18.25 -41.40
CA ILE A 65 19.54 17.25 -41.83
C ILE A 65 18.10 17.79 -41.94
N GLU A 66 17.63 18.57 -40.99
CA GLU A 66 16.28 19.13 -40.99
C GLU A 66 16.23 20.53 -40.36
N ALA A 67 15.44 21.41 -40.97
CA ALA A 67 15.17 22.74 -40.41
C ALA A 67 14.14 22.64 -39.26
N PHE A 68 13.07 21.85 -39.45
CA PHE A 68 11.97 21.70 -38.53
C PHE A 68 11.77 20.24 -38.13
N ASP A 69 11.34 20.00 -36.90
CA ASP A 69 10.89 18.70 -36.47
C ASP A 69 9.72 18.20 -37.32
N GLN A 70 9.72 16.91 -37.60
CA GLN A 70 8.73 16.22 -38.42
C GLN A 70 8.09 15.06 -37.65
N PRO A 71 7.05 15.31 -36.82
CA PRO A 71 6.46 14.30 -35.95
C PRO A 71 6.01 13.02 -36.65
N TRP A 72 5.60 13.09 -37.91
CA TRP A 72 5.15 11.98 -38.73
C TRP A 72 6.27 10.94 -39.00
N LYS A 73 7.53 11.37 -39.03
CA LYS A 73 8.69 10.49 -39.23
C LYS A 73 8.91 9.48 -38.08
N ALA A 74 8.33 9.73 -36.91
CA ALA A 74 8.41 8.75 -35.80
C ALA A 74 7.85 7.38 -36.21
N SER A 75 6.90 7.31 -37.15
CA SER A 75 6.34 6.07 -37.65
C SER A 75 7.26 5.31 -38.61
N GLU A 76 8.22 5.99 -39.23
CA GLU A 76 9.11 5.45 -40.27
C GLU A 76 10.52 5.22 -39.71
N GLU A 77 11.07 6.21 -39.00
CA GLU A 77 12.45 6.23 -38.54
C GLU A 77 12.59 5.89 -37.03
N GLY A 78 11.48 5.61 -36.33
CA GLY A 78 11.43 5.48 -34.90
C GLY A 78 11.33 6.83 -34.18
N SER A 79 11.27 6.81 -32.85
CA SER A 79 10.98 8.01 -32.05
C SER A 79 11.94 9.18 -32.30
N VAL A 80 13.21 8.91 -32.58
CA VAL A 80 14.19 9.96 -32.94
C VAL A 80 13.86 10.68 -34.23
N GLY A 81 13.18 10.03 -35.19
CA GLY A 81 12.82 10.59 -36.47
C GLY A 81 11.99 11.87 -36.38
N ALA A 82 11.23 12.02 -35.30
CA ALA A 82 10.42 13.22 -35.05
C ALA A 82 11.26 14.45 -34.62
N TYR A 83 12.54 14.32 -34.25
CA TYR A 83 13.26 15.30 -33.45
C TYR A 83 14.60 15.79 -34.06
N TRP A 84 14.81 15.61 -35.36
CA TRP A 84 16.03 16.04 -36.05
C TRP A 84 16.13 17.55 -36.32
N GLY A 85 14.99 18.24 -36.33
CA GLY A 85 14.92 19.68 -36.68
C GLY A 85 15.73 20.54 -35.70
N VAL A 86 16.29 21.63 -36.22
CA VAL A 86 16.90 22.73 -35.44
C VAL A 86 15.82 23.54 -34.73
N TYR A 87 14.65 23.62 -35.34
CA TYR A 87 13.43 24.21 -34.80
C TYR A 87 12.40 23.09 -34.50
N ASN A 88 11.55 23.33 -33.53
CA ASN A 88 10.41 22.43 -33.26
C ASN A 88 9.36 22.48 -34.37
N ALA A 89 8.34 21.61 -34.32
CA ALA A 89 7.25 21.61 -35.32
C ALA A 89 6.43 22.93 -35.36
N ALA A 90 6.45 23.72 -34.29
CA ALA A 90 5.85 25.05 -34.21
C ALA A 90 6.80 26.17 -34.72
N ARG A 91 7.93 25.80 -35.32
CA ARG A 91 8.95 26.71 -35.88
C ARG A 91 9.66 27.57 -34.82
N GLN A 92 9.70 27.14 -33.59
CA GLN A 92 10.43 27.80 -32.51
C GLN A 92 11.83 27.16 -32.35
N PRO A 93 12.88 27.96 -32.07
CA PRO A 93 14.22 27.42 -31.87
C PRO A 93 14.25 26.54 -30.61
N LYS A 94 14.86 25.38 -30.73
CA LYS A 94 14.96 24.43 -29.59
C LYS A 94 16.10 24.77 -28.65
N PHE A 95 17.10 25.51 -29.13
CA PHE A 95 18.26 25.95 -28.34
C PHE A 95 18.80 27.28 -28.83
N ALA A 96 19.61 27.94 -28.04
CA ALA A 96 20.29 29.16 -28.40
C ALA A 96 21.48 28.87 -29.35
N PHE A 97 21.57 29.61 -30.46
CA PHE A 97 22.68 29.45 -31.42
C PHE A 97 23.98 30.04 -30.89
N GLU A 98 23.91 30.96 -29.95
CA GLU A 98 25.06 31.60 -29.29
C GLU A 98 24.86 31.61 -27.77
N GLY A 99 25.94 31.87 -27.01
CA GLY A 99 25.94 31.95 -25.55
C GLY A 99 25.92 30.57 -24.85
N PRO A 100 25.60 30.49 -23.56
CA PRO A 100 25.63 29.27 -22.80
C PRO A 100 24.49 28.32 -23.20
N ILE A 101 24.79 27.02 -23.22
CA ILE A 101 23.80 25.98 -23.45
C ILE A 101 23.21 25.57 -22.09
N VAL A 102 21.90 25.65 -21.97
CA VAL A 102 21.16 25.25 -20.76
C VAL A 102 20.47 23.92 -21.03
N ALA A 103 20.84 22.89 -20.29
CA ALA A 103 20.31 21.54 -20.50
C ALA A 103 18.77 21.46 -20.31
N ILE A 104 18.26 22.16 -19.32
CA ILE A 104 16.82 22.24 -19.04
C ILE A 104 16.44 23.71 -18.93
N PRO A 105 16.02 24.36 -20.02
CA PRO A 105 15.66 25.79 -20.00
C PRO A 105 14.57 26.16 -18.99
N GLN A 106 13.63 25.24 -18.76
CA GLN A 106 12.48 25.40 -17.87
C GLN A 106 12.77 25.05 -16.40
N TRP A 107 14.03 24.82 -16.00
CA TRP A 107 14.39 24.36 -14.66
C TRP A 107 13.78 25.20 -13.52
N ARG A 108 13.59 26.51 -13.69
CA ARG A 108 12.99 27.39 -12.69
C ARG A 108 11.51 27.06 -12.49
N VAL A 109 10.76 26.83 -13.57
CA VAL A 109 9.33 26.46 -13.51
C VAL A 109 9.19 25.08 -12.86
N LEU A 110 10.07 24.15 -13.21
CA LEU A 110 10.07 22.79 -12.61
C LEU A 110 10.39 22.85 -11.13
N ALA A 111 11.38 23.64 -10.72
CA ALA A 111 11.73 23.83 -9.31
C ALA A 111 10.56 24.44 -8.52
N ILE A 112 9.92 25.48 -9.04
CA ILE A 112 8.74 26.09 -8.42
C ILE A 112 7.60 25.06 -8.33
N GLY A 113 7.31 24.35 -9.41
CA GLY A 113 6.30 23.30 -9.44
C GLY A 113 6.57 22.20 -8.40
N SER A 114 7.81 21.75 -8.28
CA SER A 114 8.24 20.77 -7.27
C SER A 114 8.00 21.27 -5.84
N VAL A 115 8.36 22.51 -5.56
CA VAL A 115 8.12 23.13 -4.24
C VAL A 115 6.63 23.26 -3.96
N VAL A 116 5.83 23.70 -4.93
CA VAL A 116 4.37 23.84 -4.76
C VAL A 116 3.73 22.47 -4.47
N MET A 117 4.06 21.44 -5.25
CA MET A 117 3.57 20.07 -5.02
C MET A 117 3.99 19.54 -3.66
N ALA A 118 5.24 19.76 -3.26
CA ALA A 118 5.73 19.37 -1.95
C ALA A 118 4.99 20.09 -0.82
N LEU A 119 4.75 21.39 -0.94
CA LEU A 119 4.01 22.17 0.07
C LEU A 119 2.55 21.70 0.19
N LEU A 120 1.89 21.40 -0.92
CA LEU A 120 0.52 20.85 -0.91
C LEU A 120 0.47 19.49 -0.22
N ALA A 121 1.37 18.58 -0.58
CA ALA A 121 1.46 17.26 0.06
C ALA A 121 1.80 17.39 1.55
N LEU A 122 2.77 18.22 1.91
CA LEU A 122 3.17 18.45 3.29
C LEU A 122 2.05 19.09 4.13
N ALA A 123 1.31 20.05 3.56
CA ALA A 123 0.17 20.66 4.22
C ALA A 123 -0.89 19.60 4.58
N LEU A 124 -1.19 18.68 3.67
CA LEU A 124 -2.11 17.57 3.93
C LEU A 124 -1.58 16.63 5.03
N LEU A 125 -0.30 16.26 4.97
CA LEU A 125 0.33 15.36 5.95
C LEU A 125 0.44 15.98 7.36
N LEU A 126 0.55 17.30 7.47
CA LEU A 126 0.73 18.01 8.74
C LEU A 126 -0.56 18.62 9.31
N ILE A 127 -1.73 18.42 8.70
CA ILE A 127 -3.02 18.92 9.21
C ILE A 127 -3.21 18.58 10.70
N ASP A 128 -2.74 17.43 11.12
CA ASP A 128 -2.86 16.92 12.49
C ASP A 128 -1.49 16.68 13.18
N GLY A 129 -0.42 17.22 12.60
CA GLY A 129 0.97 16.92 12.97
C GLY A 129 1.55 17.77 14.12
N SER A 130 0.71 18.43 14.96
CA SER A 130 1.19 19.34 16.02
C SER A 130 2.13 18.66 17.04
N SER A 131 1.95 17.37 17.30
CA SER A 131 2.75 16.57 18.25
C SER A 131 3.95 15.86 17.62
N MET A 132 4.21 16.03 16.32
CA MET A 132 5.33 15.37 15.66
C MET A 132 6.66 16.06 15.91
N ARG A 133 7.70 15.28 16.25
CA ARG A 133 9.08 15.79 16.41
C ARG A 133 9.62 16.36 15.11
N GLN A 134 10.57 17.30 15.21
CA GLN A 134 11.19 17.94 14.05
C GLN A 134 11.75 16.92 13.03
N ARG A 135 12.38 15.83 13.49
CA ARG A 135 12.89 14.77 12.61
C ARG A 135 11.80 14.13 11.73
N GLY A 136 10.62 13.88 12.31
CA GLY A 136 9.48 13.35 11.54
C GLY A 136 8.97 14.34 10.50
N ARG A 137 8.88 15.63 10.87
CA ARG A 137 8.51 16.69 9.92
C ARG A 137 9.52 16.82 8.78
N THR A 138 10.83 16.78 9.09
CA THR A 138 11.90 16.78 8.08
C THR A 138 11.78 15.57 7.15
N PHE A 139 11.58 14.37 7.70
CA PHE A 139 11.38 13.15 6.90
C PHE A 139 10.21 13.30 5.93
N LEU A 140 9.04 13.73 6.41
CA LEU A 140 7.87 13.96 5.56
C LEU A 140 8.11 15.05 4.51
N THR A 141 8.87 16.09 4.85
CA THR A 141 9.24 17.13 3.89
C THR A 141 10.10 16.57 2.75
N VAL A 142 11.08 15.72 3.08
CA VAL A 142 11.94 15.06 2.08
C VAL A 142 11.12 14.15 1.18
N VAL A 143 10.25 13.32 1.74
CA VAL A 143 9.38 12.41 0.98
C VAL A 143 8.42 13.19 0.06
N ALA A 144 7.76 14.22 0.60
CA ALA A 144 6.85 15.06 -0.18
C ALA A 144 7.58 15.80 -1.31
N PHE A 145 8.79 16.31 -1.05
CA PHE A 145 9.58 16.99 -2.07
C PHE A 145 10.09 16.03 -3.15
N ALA A 146 10.60 14.86 -2.77
CA ALA A 146 11.08 13.86 -3.73
C ALA A 146 9.93 13.35 -4.63
N GLY A 147 8.81 12.97 -4.03
CA GLY A 147 7.63 12.50 -4.77
C GLY A 147 6.99 13.59 -5.64
N GLY A 148 6.84 14.80 -5.09
CA GLY A 148 6.33 15.96 -5.83
C GLY A 148 7.24 16.33 -7.02
N SER A 149 8.56 16.28 -6.82
CA SER A 149 9.53 16.51 -7.91
C SER A 149 9.44 15.44 -8.99
N ALA A 150 9.28 14.17 -8.61
CA ALA A 150 9.09 13.08 -9.57
C ALA A 150 7.81 13.28 -10.41
N MET A 151 6.69 13.67 -9.78
CA MET A 151 5.43 13.95 -10.48
C MET A 151 5.56 15.12 -11.47
N VAL A 152 6.23 16.20 -11.05
CA VAL A 152 6.48 17.37 -11.93
C VAL A 152 7.38 16.98 -13.09
N TRP A 153 8.42 16.17 -12.84
CA TRP A 153 9.31 15.67 -13.89
C TRP A 153 8.58 14.79 -14.90
N ILE A 154 7.72 13.87 -14.46
CA ILE A 154 6.89 13.05 -15.34
C ILE A 154 6.03 13.93 -16.27
N GLY A 155 5.35 14.91 -15.69
CA GLY A 155 4.54 15.85 -16.48
C GLY A 155 5.36 16.66 -17.48
N TYR A 156 6.55 17.11 -17.09
CA TYR A 156 7.47 17.81 -17.97
C TYR A 156 7.94 16.94 -19.13
N ASP A 157 8.42 15.74 -18.85
CA ASP A 157 8.95 14.82 -19.87
C ASP A 157 7.88 14.49 -20.92
N TYR A 158 6.64 14.19 -20.47
CA TYR A 158 5.52 14.02 -21.38
C TYR A 158 5.22 15.26 -22.22
N SER A 159 5.37 16.47 -21.67
CA SER A 159 5.12 17.72 -22.40
C SER A 159 6.13 18.00 -23.51
N GLN A 160 7.30 17.36 -23.45
CA GLN A 160 8.35 17.50 -24.48
C GLN A 160 8.18 16.53 -25.66
N GLN A 161 7.19 15.65 -25.62
CA GLN A 161 6.96 14.64 -26.64
C GLN A 161 5.87 15.08 -27.63
N TYR A 162 6.04 14.73 -28.91
CA TYR A 162 4.98 14.85 -29.92
C TYR A 162 3.96 13.73 -29.70
N SER A 163 2.88 14.08 -28.99
CA SER A 163 1.90 13.10 -28.52
C SER A 163 0.93 12.69 -29.62
N THR A 164 0.69 11.38 -29.72
CA THR A 164 -0.41 10.78 -30.46
C THR A 164 -1.58 10.50 -29.53
N TRP A 165 -2.77 10.23 -30.03
CA TRP A 165 -3.90 9.79 -29.20
C TRP A 165 -3.56 8.55 -28.38
N PHE A 166 -2.78 7.63 -28.95
CA PHE A 166 -2.32 6.45 -28.24
C PHE A 166 -1.38 6.81 -27.08
N SER A 167 -0.36 7.64 -27.33
CA SER A 167 0.58 8.07 -26.27
C SER A 167 -0.11 8.89 -25.18
N LEU A 168 -1.09 9.74 -25.54
CA LEU A 168 -1.90 10.48 -24.55
C LEU A 168 -2.73 9.56 -23.67
N THR A 169 -3.35 8.52 -24.26
CA THR A 169 -4.14 7.55 -23.49
C THR A 169 -3.25 6.75 -22.54
N VAL A 170 -2.14 6.21 -23.03
CA VAL A 170 -1.17 5.47 -22.21
C VAL A 170 -0.56 6.37 -21.14
N GLY A 171 -0.13 7.59 -21.52
CA GLY A 171 0.41 8.58 -20.58
C GLY A 171 -0.59 8.99 -19.50
N GLY A 172 -1.86 9.15 -19.85
CA GLY A 172 -2.93 9.44 -18.90
C GLY A 172 -3.12 8.30 -17.87
N LEU A 173 -3.15 7.04 -18.35
CA LEU A 173 -3.25 5.87 -17.48
C LEU A 173 -2.03 5.74 -16.55
N LEU A 174 -0.82 5.91 -17.09
CA LEU A 174 0.41 5.90 -16.31
C LEU A 174 0.46 7.06 -15.31
N GLY A 175 -0.01 8.25 -15.69
CA GLY A 175 -0.11 9.40 -14.79
C GLY A 175 -1.06 9.17 -13.62
N LEU A 176 -2.24 8.58 -13.88
CA LEU A 176 -3.18 8.18 -12.82
C LEU A 176 -2.57 7.14 -11.88
N GLY A 177 -1.84 6.16 -12.43
CA GLY A 177 -1.14 5.18 -11.63
C GLY A 177 -0.03 5.80 -10.78
N ALA A 178 0.79 6.67 -11.36
CA ALA A 178 1.84 7.40 -10.63
C ALA A 178 1.26 8.24 -9.48
N LEU A 179 0.11 8.89 -9.70
CA LEU A 179 -0.61 9.60 -8.65
C LEU A 179 -1.08 8.65 -7.54
N GLY A 180 -1.61 7.47 -7.90
CA GLY A 180 -2.00 6.44 -6.94
C GLY A 180 -0.82 5.96 -6.09
N VAL A 181 0.30 5.63 -6.71
CA VAL A 181 1.55 5.26 -6.02
C VAL A 181 2.04 6.39 -5.10
N PHE A 182 1.97 7.64 -5.56
CA PHE A 182 2.37 8.78 -4.75
C PHE A 182 1.49 8.94 -3.50
N ILE A 183 0.17 8.77 -3.62
CA ILE A 183 -0.76 8.81 -2.48
C ILE A 183 -0.43 7.69 -1.48
N VAL A 184 -0.20 6.46 -1.95
CA VAL A 184 0.17 5.33 -1.08
C VAL A 184 1.49 5.62 -0.37
N LEU A 185 2.52 6.06 -1.10
CA LEU A 185 3.82 6.43 -0.51
C LEU A 185 3.68 7.49 0.59
N LEU A 186 2.86 8.52 0.37
CA LEU A 186 2.63 9.57 1.37
C LEU A 186 1.90 9.03 2.61
N THR A 187 0.91 8.15 2.45
CA THR A 187 0.18 7.55 3.58
C THR A 187 1.06 6.65 4.42
N GLU A 188 1.87 5.79 3.80
CA GLU A 188 2.82 4.92 4.49
C GLU A 188 3.95 5.71 5.18
N ALA A 189 4.49 6.71 4.51
CA ALA A 189 5.48 7.61 5.10
C ALA A 189 4.92 8.37 6.33
N HIS A 190 3.66 8.80 6.26
CA HIS A 190 2.98 9.43 7.38
C HIS A 190 2.80 8.48 8.56
N GLU A 191 2.34 7.25 8.31
CA GLU A 191 2.17 6.21 9.33
C GLU A 191 3.52 5.86 10.01
N LEU A 192 4.58 5.72 9.23
CA LEU A 192 5.94 5.52 9.75
C LEU A 192 6.40 6.71 10.60
N ALA A 193 6.19 7.94 10.12
CA ALA A 193 6.61 9.14 10.85
C ALA A 193 5.88 9.29 12.19
N GLU A 194 4.58 8.98 12.24
CA GLU A 194 3.80 8.99 13.47
C GLU A 194 4.28 7.90 14.44
N THR A 195 4.61 6.73 13.93
CA THR A 195 5.09 5.63 14.78
C THR A 195 6.41 5.97 15.46
N VAL A 196 7.37 6.53 14.70
CA VAL A 196 8.76 6.73 15.16
C VAL A 196 8.95 8.06 15.88
N TRP A 197 8.26 9.14 15.45
CA TRP A 197 8.58 10.51 15.88
C TRP A 197 7.42 11.27 16.54
N LEU A 198 6.34 10.61 16.91
CA LEU A 198 5.31 11.26 17.72
C LEU A 198 5.86 11.54 19.14
N GLN A 199 5.64 12.78 19.65
CA GLN A 199 6.12 13.17 20.99
C GLN A 199 5.20 12.68 22.10
N ALA A 200 3.91 12.78 21.88
CA ALA A 200 2.89 12.37 22.82
C ALA A 200 1.75 11.68 22.06
N ARG A 201 1.39 10.50 22.51
CA ARG A 201 0.23 9.79 21.98
C ARG A 201 -1.03 10.40 22.59
N ARG A 202 -2.07 10.56 21.80
CA ARG A 202 -3.37 11.11 22.25
C ARG A 202 -4.11 10.10 23.11
N ARG A 203 -3.92 8.83 22.84
CA ARG A 203 -4.56 7.71 23.52
C ARG A 203 -3.53 6.61 23.79
N PRO A 204 -2.63 6.81 24.80
CA PRO A 204 -1.74 5.74 25.18
C PRO A 204 -2.57 4.63 25.83
N PHE A 205 -2.62 3.47 25.21
CA PHE A 205 -3.30 2.32 25.77
C PHE A 205 -2.29 1.37 26.37
N GLN A 206 -2.38 1.24 27.68
CA GLN A 206 -1.59 0.32 28.49
C GLN A 206 -2.54 -0.70 29.10
N PRO A 207 -2.13 -1.97 29.25
CA PRO A 207 -2.88 -2.91 30.07
C PRO A 207 -3.09 -2.32 31.46
N VAL A 208 -4.22 -2.62 32.08
CA VAL A 208 -4.44 -2.23 33.46
C VAL A 208 -3.67 -3.17 34.38
N LEU A 209 -2.50 -2.71 34.83
CA LEU A 209 -1.64 -3.49 35.74
C LEU A 209 -2.09 -3.20 37.18
N GLY A 210 -2.72 -4.16 37.82
CA GLY A 210 -3.17 -4.07 39.21
C GLY A 210 -4.57 -4.62 39.41
N ASP A 211 -5.02 -4.59 40.64
CA ASP A 211 -6.34 -5.10 41.01
C ASP A 211 -7.43 -4.08 40.69
N SER A 212 -8.17 -4.35 39.62
CA SER A 212 -9.38 -3.58 39.29
C SER A 212 -10.57 -4.14 40.06
N THR A 213 -11.44 -3.26 40.56
CA THR A 213 -12.74 -3.64 41.15
C THR A 213 -13.79 -3.95 40.08
N PHE A 214 -13.57 -3.50 38.83
CA PHE A 214 -14.46 -3.79 37.71
C PHE A 214 -14.08 -5.14 37.09
N ARG A 215 -14.86 -6.19 37.40
CA ARG A 215 -14.64 -7.57 36.96
C ARG A 215 -15.94 -8.22 36.54
N PRO A 216 -16.60 -7.73 35.47
CA PRO A 216 -17.83 -8.30 34.95
C PRO A 216 -17.60 -9.70 34.41
N LYS A 217 -18.64 -10.50 34.33
CA LYS A 217 -18.57 -11.82 33.69
C LYS A 217 -18.25 -11.70 32.21
N VAL A 218 -17.34 -12.57 31.75
CA VAL A 218 -16.89 -12.65 30.36
C VAL A 218 -17.34 -13.96 29.74
N SER A 219 -17.92 -13.90 28.54
CA SER A 219 -18.15 -15.07 27.69
C SER A 219 -17.08 -15.13 26.59
N VAL A 220 -16.24 -16.16 26.61
CA VAL A 220 -15.19 -16.37 25.61
C VAL A 220 -15.75 -17.30 24.52
N HIS A 221 -15.78 -16.81 23.28
CA HIS A 221 -16.26 -17.54 22.11
C HIS A 221 -15.08 -18.05 21.28
N VAL A 222 -15.07 -19.35 21.00
CA VAL A 222 -14.02 -20.05 20.23
C VAL A 222 -14.65 -20.69 18.99
N PRO A 223 -14.65 -20.02 17.83
CA PRO A 223 -15.13 -20.63 16.59
C PRO A 223 -14.08 -21.60 16.02
N CYS A 224 -14.55 -22.79 15.63
CA CYS A 224 -13.75 -23.85 15.03
C CYS A 224 -14.36 -24.30 13.69
N TYR A 225 -13.50 -24.65 12.75
CA TYR A 225 -13.92 -25.26 11.48
C TYR A 225 -12.84 -26.21 10.97
N ASN A 226 -13.11 -27.51 11.07
CA ASN A 226 -12.22 -28.58 10.59
C ASN A 226 -10.76 -28.46 11.12
N GLU A 227 -10.62 -28.13 12.42
CA GLU A 227 -9.33 -27.90 13.05
C GLU A 227 -8.80 -29.18 13.72
N PRO A 228 -7.49 -29.43 13.74
CA PRO A 228 -6.91 -30.56 14.44
C PRO A 228 -7.29 -30.57 15.93
N PRO A 229 -7.85 -31.66 16.48
CA PRO A 229 -8.31 -31.70 17.88
C PRO A 229 -7.25 -31.31 18.90
N GLU A 230 -6.02 -31.75 18.70
CA GLU A 230 -4.91 -31.47 19.63
C GLU A 230 -4.52 -29.98 19.65
N MET A 231 -4.68 -29.28 18.54
CA MET A 231 -4.47 -27.83 18.49
C MET A 231 -5.55 -27.10 19.29
N VAL A 232 -6.81 -27.49 19.10
CA VAL A 232 -7.95 -26.88 19.83
C VAL A 232 -7.81 -27.15 21.34
N LYS A 233 -7.41 -28.36 21.75
CA LYS A 233 -7.16 -28.69 23.17
C LYS A 233 -6.10 -27.78 23.79
N GLN A 234 -5.01 -27.46 23.10
CA GLN A 234 -3.99 -26.52 23.60
C GLN A 234 -4.60 -25.13 23.87
N THR A 235 -5.50 -24.67 22.99
CA THR A 235 -6.23 -23.40 23.19
C THR A 235 -7.13 -23.48 24.42
N LEU A 236 -7.84 -24.60 24.59
CA LEU A 236 -8.72 -24.81 25.76
C LEU A 236 -7.93 -24.89 27.08
N ASP A 237 -6.76 -25.52 27.09
CA ASP A 237 -5.85 -25.55 28.24
C ASP A 237 -5.40 -24.14 28.64
N ALA A 238 -5.02 -23.33 27.65
CA ALA A 238 -4.65 -21.94 27.90
C ALA A 238 -5.83 -21.12 28.46
N LEU A 239 -7.05 -21.35 27.97
CA LEU A 239 -8.27 -20.73 28.50
C LEU A 239 -8.61 -21.20 29.90
N ALA A 240 -8.39 -22.49 30.23
CA ALA A 240 -8.60 -23.05 31.57
C ALA A 240 -7.65 -22.43 32.61
N ALA A 241 -6.46 -22.00 32.18
CA ALA A 241 -5.44 -21.36 33.00
C ALA A 241 -5.63 -19.84 33.22
N LEU A 242 -6.71 -19.24 32.73
CA LEU A 242 -6.96 -17.79 32.88
C LEU A 242 -7.15 -17.40 34.36
N ASP A 243 -6.40 -16.37 34.81
CA ASP A 243 -6.54 -15.74 36.13
C ASP A 243 -7.67 -14.71 36.14
N TYR A 244 -8.91 -15.20 36.06
CA TYR A 244 -10.09 -14.33 36.05
C TYR A 244 -11.25 -15.05 36.80
N PRO A 245 -11.98 -14.35 37.69
CA PRO A 245 -12.90 -15.02 38.62
C PRO A 245 -14.14 -15.60 37.93
N ASP A 246 -14.74 -14.85 37.01
CA ASP A 246 -16.05 -15.21 36.46
C ASP A 246 -16.06 -15.12 34.91
N PHE A 247 -15.95 -16.30 34.28
CA PHE A 247 -16.04 -16.43 32.83
C PHE A 247 -16.58 -17.79 32.43
N GLU A 248 -17.11 -17.85 31.21
CA GLU A 248 -17.45 -19.09 30.51
C GLU A 248 -16.72 -19.16 29.17
N VAL A 249 -16.58 -20.35 28.61
CA VAL A 249 -16.02 -20.60 27.29
C VAL A 249 -17.05 -21.35 26.46
N ILE A 250 -17.41 -20.79 25.30
CA ILE A 250 -18.32 -21.40 24.34
C ILE A 250 -17.58 -21.74 23.07
N ILE A 251 -17.46 -23.02 22.80
CA ILE A 251 -16.83 -23.52 21.58
C ILE A 251 -17.93 -23.79 20.56
N ILE A 252 -17.79 -23.26 19.36
CA ILE A 252 -18.67 -23.51 18.23
C ILE A 252 -17.90 -24.14 17.08
N ASP A 253 -18.11 -25.42 16.85
CA ASP A 253 -17.65 -26.09 15.64
C ASP A 253 -18.74 -26.00 14.58
N ASN A 254 -18.38 -25.38 13.44
CA ASN A 254 -19.31 -25.14 12.36
C ASN A 254 -18.92 -25.89 11.09
N ASN A 255 -19.88 -26.62 10.51
CA ASN A 255 -19.75 -27.31 9.23
C ASN A 255 -18.66 -28.39 9.13
N THR A 256 -18.01 -28.79 10.21
CA THR A 256 -17.08 -29.93 10.21
C THR A 256 -17.85 -31.22 10.01
N LYS A 257 -17.50 -31.97 8.96
CA LYS A 257 -18.23 -33.18 8.56
C LYS A 257 -17.76 -34.44 9.28
N ASP A 258 -16.47 -34.49 9.58
CA ASP A 258 -15.85 -35.67 10.17
C ASP A 258 -15.98 -35.67 11.71
N PRO A 259 -16.74 -36.61 12.30
CA PRO A 259 -16.84 -36.72 13.76
C PRO A 259 -15.50 -36.92 14.46
N ALA A 260 -14.52 -37.56 13.80
CA ALA A 260 -13.19 -37.77 14.37
C ALA A 260 -12.45 -36.44 14.64
N VAL A 261 -12.88 -35.33 14.05
CA VAL A 261 -12.30 -33.99 14.27
C VAL A 261 -12.97 -33.26 15.42
N TRP A 262 -14.31 -33.26 15.53
CA TRP A 262 -15.00 -32.44 16.53
C TRP A 262 -15.40 -33.20 17.80
N GLU A 263 -15.69 -34.54 17.74
CA GLU A 263 -16.06 -35.32 18.90
C GLU A 263 -14.97 -35.33 20.00
N PRO A 264 -13.67 -35.47 19.69
CA PRO A 264 -12.62 -35.41 20.71
C PRO A 264 -12.56 -34.05 21.41
N VAL A 265 -12.88 -32.96 20.72
CA VAL A 265 -12.94 -31.61 21.30
C VAL A 265 -14.13 -31.47 22.23
N LYS A 266 -15.30 -32.02 21.83
CA LYS A 266 -16.50 -32.06 22.65
C LYS A 266 -16.24 -32.82 23.96
N ALA A 267 -15.70 -34.02 23.87
CA ALA A 267 -15.35 -34.84 25.05
C ALA A 267 -14.39 -34.09 26.00
N TYR A 268 -13.41 -33.41 25.41
CA TYR A 268 -12.45 -32.63 26.19
C TYR A 268 -13.09 -31.43 26.91
N CYS A 269 -14.07 -30.77 26.28
CA CYS A 269 -14.83 -29.72 26.96
C CYS A 269 -15.62 -30.26 28.16
N GLU A 270 -16.18 -31.47 28.05
CA GLU A 270 -16.87 -32.15 29.18
C GLU A 270 -15.92 -32.48 30.34
N GLU A 271 -14.67 -32.88 30.03
CA GLU A 271 -13.62 -33.11 31.02
C GLU A 271 -13.20 -31.83 31.77
N LEU A 272 -13.10 -30.70 31.04
CA LEU A 272 -12.77 -29.39 31.62
C LEU A 272 -13.88 -28.82 32.52
N GLY A 273 -15.08 -29.36 32.44
CA GLY A 273 -16.19 -29.07 33.34
C GLY A 273 -17.19 -27.99 32.80
N PRO A 274 -18.16 -27.59 33.63
CA PRO A 274 -19.36 -26.87 33.20
C PRO A 274 -19.09 -25.44 32.69
N ARG A 275 -17.87 -24.92 32.91
CA ARG A 275 -17.44 -23.63 32.36
C ARG A 275 -17.23 -23.68 30.85
N PHE A 276 -16.97 -24.89 30.28
CA PHE A 276 -16.71 -25.12 28.87
C PHE A 276 -17.93 -25.77 28.22
N ARG A 277 -18.56 -25.06 27.27
CA ARG A 277 -19.74 -25.53 26.54
C ARG A 277 -19.43 -25.69 25.07
N PHE A 278 -19.76 -26.84 24.50
CA PHE A 278 -19.48 -27.18 23.11
C PHE A 278 -20.77 -27.25 22.30
N PHE A 279 -20.75 -26.62 21.12
CA PHE A 279 -21.81 -26.68 20.12
C PHE A 279 -21.22 -27.15 18.80
N HIS A 280 -21.90 -28.09 18.14
CA HIS A 280 -21.60 -28.50 16.76
C HIS A 280 -22.83 -28.21 15.92
N VAL A 281 -22.66 -27.43 14.83
CA VAL A 281 -23.77 -27.02 13.95
C VAL A 281 -23.37 -27.14 12.49
N ALA A 282 -24.12 -27.97 11.76
CA ALA A 282 -23.98 -28.18 10.32
C ALA A 282 -25.33 -28.54 9.70
N PRO A 283 -25.78 -27.85 8.62
CA PRO A 283 -25.13 -26.72 7.96
C PRO A 283 -25.42 -25.37 8.64
N ILE A 284 -24.47 -24.47 8.58
CA ILE A 284 -24.66 -23.06 8.95
C ILE A 284 -24.05 -22.15 7.87
N ALA A 285 -24.75 -21.07 7.53
CA ALA A 285 -24.31 -20.05 6.57
C ALA A 285 -23.63 -18.87 7.30
N GLY A 286 -22.96 -17.98 6.56
CA GLY A 286 -22.39 -16.74 7.10
C GLY A 286 -20.99 -16.89 7.69
N PHE A 287 -20.25 -17.93 7.32
CA PHE A 287 -18.86 -18.16 7.75
C PHE A 287 -18.68 -18.12 9.28
N LYS A 288 -17.58 -17.55 9.76
CA LYS A 288 -17.29 -17.34 11.18
C LYS A 288 -18.32 -16.44 11.85
N GLY A 289 -18.76 -15.37 11.18
CA GLY A 289 -19.79 -14.45 11.69
C GLY A 289 -21.13 -15.16 11.94
N GLY A 290 -21.55 -16.06 11.04
CA GLY A 290 -22.74 -16.89 11.22
C GLY A 290 -22.66 -17.82 12.42
N ALA A 291 -21.51 -18.48 12.61
CA ALA A 291 -21.26 -19.35 13.76
C ALA A 291 -21.30 -18.57 15.09
N LEU A 292 -20.64 -17.42 15.14
CA LEU A 292 -20.63 -16.54 16.31
C LEU A 292 -22.02 -15.99 16.62
N ASN A 293 -22.83 -15.63 15.60
CA ASN A 293 -24.23 -15.22 15.81
C ASN A 293 -25.11 -16.35 16.34
N TYR A 294 -24.83 -17.61 15.95
CA TYR A 294 -25.56 -18.76 16.45
C TYR A 294 -25.39 -18.94 17.96
N ILE A 295 -24.18 -18.77 18.49
CA ILE A 295 -23.92 -18.94 19.93
C ILE A 295 -24.25 -17.70 20.77
N LEU A 296 -24.48 -16.54 20.14
CA LEU A 296 -24.77 -15.30 20.86
C LEU A 296 -25.97 -15.40 21.81
N PRO A 297 -27.12 -16.03 21.45
CA PRO A 297 -28.23 -16.27 22.37
C PRO A 297 -27.92 -17.29 23.50
N HIS A 298 -26.88 -18.11 23.30
CA HIS A 298 -26.44 -19.11 24.29
C HIS A 298 -25.42 -18.55 25.29
N THR A 299 -24.97 -17.30 25.10
CA THR A 299 -24.10 -16.57 26.04
C THR A 299 -24.81 -16.40 27.37
N ALA A 300 -24.11 -16.56 28.48
CA ALA A 300 -24.67 -16.39 29.82
C ALA A 300 -25.37 -15.01 29.93
N PRO A 301 -26.60 -14.96 30.50
CA PRO A 301 -27.39 -13.73 30.56
C PRO A 301 -26.72 -12.60 31.34
N ASP A 302 -25.88 -12.96 32.31
CA ASP A 302 -25.11 -12.07 33.17
C ASP A 302 -23.70 -11.70 32.61
N ALA A 303 -23.34 -12.21 31.43
CA ALA A 303 -22.10 -11.83 30.77
C ALA A 303 -22.21 -10.41 30.18
N GLU A 304 -21.33 -9.50 30.59
CA GLU A 304 -21.29 -8.12 30.13
C GLU A 304 -20.27 -7.90 28.99
N VAL A 305 -19.33 -8.82 28.81
CA VAL A 305 -18.27 -8.77 27.80
C VAL A 305 -18.24 -10.09 27.03
N ILE A 306 -18.16 -10.01 25.72
CA ILE A 306 -17.89 -11.14 24.83
C ILE A 306 -16.44 -11.02 24.37
N ALA A 307 -15.65 -12.06 24.56
CA ALA A 307 -14.30 -12.17 24.05
C ALA A 307 -14.27 -13.20 22.92
N VAL A 308 -13.52 -12.96 21.85
CA VAL A 308 -13.36 -13.89 20.73
C VAL A 308 -11.91 -14.25 20.55
N ILE A 309 -11.66 -15.54 20.38
CA ILE A 309 -10.32 -16.09 20.17
C ILE A 309 -10.38 -17.19 19.12
N ASP A 310 -9.39 -17.22 18.24
CA ASP A 310 -9.27 -18.30 17.25
C ASP A 310 -8.80 -19.61 17.91
N SER A 311 -9.15 -20.72 17.31
CA SER A 311 -8.95 -22.08 17.82
C SER A 311 -7.49 -22.54 17.92
N ASP A 312 -6.55 -21.75 17.39
CA ASP A 312 -5.11 -22.00 17.41
C ASP A 312 -4.34 -21.11 18.39
N TYR A 313 -5.04 -20.28 19.18
CA TYR A 313 -4.43 -19.29 20.09
C TYR A 313 -4.20 -19.83 21.51
N CYS A 314 -2.98 -19.69 22.00
CA CYS A 314 -2.68 -19.85 23.42
C CYS A 314 -2.61 -18.48 24.09
N VAL A 315 -3.54 -18.22 25.01
CA VAL A 315 -3.67 -16.94 25.73
C VAL A 315 -2.79 -16.88 26.97
N ASP A 316 -2.36 -15.67 27.34
CA ASP A 316 -1.73 -15.40 28.62
C ASP A 316 -2.77 -15.46 29.76
N PRO A 317 -2.47 -16.06 30.91
CA PRO A 317 -3.39 -16.11 32.03
C PRO A 317 -3.96 -14.76 32.47
N ASN A 318 -3.24 -13.68 32.28
CA ASN A 318 -3.65 -12.34 32.68
C ASN A 318 -4.46 -11.57 31.60
N TRP A 319 -4.75 -12.19 30.46
CA TRP A 319 -5.45 -11.52 29.36
C TRP A 319 -6.73 -10.81 29.78
N LEU A 320 -7.68 -11.55 30.37
CA LEU A 320 -8.94 -10.95 30.83
C LEU A 320 -8.71 -9.95 31.96
N LYS A 321 -7.85 -10.28 32.90
CA LYS A 321 -7.54 -9.46 34.07
C LYS A 321 -7.05 -8.06 33.72
N HIS A 322 -6.22 -7.94 32.69
CA HIS A 322 -5.61 -6.68 32.28
C HIS A 322 -6.38 -5.92 31.20
N MET A 323 -7.25 -6.61 30.45
CA MET A 323 -7.94 -5.99 29.32
C MET A 323 -9.40 -5.62 29.64
N VAL A 324 -10.12 -6.43 30.41
CA VAL A 324 -11.53 -6.19 30.78
C VAL A 324 -11.75 -4.87 31.51
N PRO A 325 -10.86 -4.39 32.42
CA PRO A 325 -11.08 -3.13 33.12
C PRO A 325 -11.27 -1.90 32.24
N HIS A 326 -10.84 -1.93 30.99
CA HIS A 326 -11.09 -0.82 30.05
C HIS A 326 -12.59 -0.60 29.78
N PHE A 327 -13.42 -1.63 29.94
CA PHE A 327 -14.88 -1.50 29.80
C PHE A 327 -15.56 -0.75 30.95
N ALA A 328 -14.82 -0.33 31.97
CA ALA A 328 -15.35 0.59 32.99
C ALA A 328 -15.76 1.95 32.36
N ASP A 329 -15.13 2.36 31.27
CA ASP A 329 -15.62 3.46 30.43
C ASP A 329 -16.76 2.96 29.53
N PRO A 330 -18.01 3.49 29.71
CA PRO A 330 -19.17 3.08 28.92
C PRO A 330 -19.06 3.40 27.43
N LYS A 331 -18.17 4.30 27.02
CA LYS A 331 -17.92 4.61 25.61
C LYS A 331 -17.10 3.56 24.90
N ILE A 332 -16.31 2.78 25.64
CA ILE A 332 -15.48 1.73 25.05
C ILE A 332 -16.36 0.51 24.77
N ALA A 333 -16.52 0.21 23.48
CA ALA A 333 -17.27 -0.93 23.00
C ALA A 333 -16.38 -2.10 22.57
N VAL A 334 -15.15 -1.83 22.14
CA VAL A 334 -14.17 -2.84 21.72
C VAL A 334 -12.85 -2.65 22.44
N VAL A 335 -12.29 -3.74 22.96
CA VAL A 335 -10.94 -3.78 23.53
C VAL A 335 -10.16 -4.85 22.81
N GLN A 336 -8.97 -4.52 22.32
CA GLN A 336 -8.18 -5.40 21.48
C GLN A 336 -6.70 -5.41 21.83
N SER A 337 -6.05 -6.56 21.74
CA SER A 337 -4.60 -6.73 21.78
C SER A 337 -4.06 -7.25 20.46
N PRO A 338 -2.75 -7.04 20.15
CA PRO A 338 -2.13 -7.50 18.92
C PRO A 338 -2.29 -9.00 18.69
N GLN A 339 -2.41 -9.39 17.44
CA GLN A 339 -2.13 -10.77 17.06
C GLN A 339 -0.62 -11.00 17.13
N ASP A 340 -0.23 -12.10 17.73
CA ASP A 340 1.15 -12.56 17.84
C ASP A 340 1.22 -14.05 17.55
N TYR A 341 2.42 -14.57 17.28
CA TYR A 341 2.58 -15.93 16.77
C TYR A 341 3.72 -16.65 17.48
N ARG A 342 3.51 -17.97 17.78
CA ARG A 342 4.47 -18.78 18.54
C ARG A 342 5.50 -19.48 17.68
N ASP A 343 5.23 -19.62 16.36
CA ASP A 343 6.03 -20.36 15.40
C ASP A 343 6.71 -19.47 14.35
N GLY A 344 6.69 -18.15 14.55
CA GLY A 344 7.24 -17.16 13.60
C GLY A 344 8.73 -17.31 13.29
N ASP A 345 9.49 -18.01 14.15
CA ASP A 345 10.94 -18.22 13.99
C ASP A 345 11.33 -19.58 13.38
N GLU A 346 10.36 -20.48 13.08
CA GLU A 346 10.63 -21.83 12.61
C GLU A 346 11.40 -21.89 11.27
N ASN A 347 11.07 -21.01 10.33
CA ASN A 347 11.73 -20.95 9.02
C ASN A 347 11.71 -19.54 8.43
N LEU A 348 12.41 -19.34 7.32
CA LEU A 348 12.52 -18.02 6.66
C LEU A 348 11.17 -17.48 6.17
N PHE A 349 10.30 -18.34 5.63
CA PHE A 349 8.98 -17.94 5.17
C PHE A 349 8.13 -17.38 6.33
N LYS A 350 8.04 -18.13 7.45
CA LYS A 350 7.32 -17.67 8.66
C LYS A 350 7.93 -16.39 9.24
N LYS A 351 9.27 -16.24 9.23
CA LYS A 351 9.94 -15.00 9.66
C LYS A 351 9.54 -13.79 8.83
N LEU A 352 9.46 -13.94 7.51
CA LEU A 352 9.03 -12.85 6.61
C LEU A 352 7.56 -12.50 6.85
N CYS A 353 6.67 -13.49 6.93
CA CYS A 353 5.27 -13.26 7.26
C CYS A 353 5.11 -12.59 8.64
N TYR A 354 5.89 -13.02 9.64
CA TYR A 354 5.84 -12.44 10.97
C TYR A 354 6.30 -10.98 10.99
N ALA A 355 7.34 -10.65 10.26
CA ALA A 355 7.81 -9.26 10.13
C ALA A 355 6.71 -8.35 9.53
N GLU A 356 5.99 -8.82 8.51
CA GLU A 356 4.87 -8.11 7.92
C GLU A 356 3.72 -7.92 8.92
N TYR A 357 3.33 -8.98 9.63
CA TYR A 357 2.27 -8.90 10.64
C TYR A 357 2.62 -7.95 11.79
N LYS A 358 3.88 -7.94 12.24
CA LYS A 358 4.35 -6.96 13.22
C LYS A 358 4.18 -5.53 12.74
N GLY A 359 4.44 -5.25 11.46
CA GLY A 359 4.18 -3.95 10.85
C GLY A 359 2.73 -3.51 11.04
N PHE A 360 1.78 -4.39 10.75
CA PHE A 360 0.36 -4.08 10.89
C PHE A 360 -0.07 -3.98 12.37
N PHE A 361 0.18 -5.02 13.18
CA PHE A 361 -0.38 -5.10 14.54
C PHE A 361 0.35 -4.23 15.57
N HIS A 362 1.66 -4.09 15.48
CA HIS A 362 2.46 -3.36 16.47
C HIS A 362 2.84 -1.93 16.04
N ILE A 363 2.68 -1.59 14.77
CA ILE A 363 2.94 -0.26 14.23
C ILE A 363 1.64 0.40 13.78
N GLY A 364 1.02 -0.12 12.75
CA GLY A 364 -0.15 0.47 12.12
C GLY A 364 -1.36 0.60 13.06
N MET A 365 -1.64 -0.43 13.86
CA MET A 365 -2.75 -0.39 14.81
C MET A 365 -2.52 0.57 15.98
N VAL A 366 -1.27 0.77 16.40
CA VAL A 366 -0.93 1.73 17.44
C VAL A 366 -1.17 3.17 16.97
N THR A 367 -0.82 3.50 15.72
CA THR A 367 -1.10 4.83 15.15
C THR A 367 -2.59 5.06 14.93
N ARG A 368 -3.32 4.03 14.53
CA ARG A 368 -4.80 4.09 14.39
C ARG A 368 -5.48 4.26 15.73
N ASN A 369 -4.97 3.64 16.79
CA ASN A 369 -5.50 3.84 18.14
C ASN A 369 -5.43 5.31 18.59
N ASP A 370 -4.41 6.05 18.22
CA ASP A 370 -4.29 7.48 18.53
C ASP A 370 -5.46 8.33 17.99
N ARG A 371 -6.14 7.87 16.93
CA ARG A 371 -7.31 8.52 16.32
C ARG A 371 -8.62 7.80 16.63
N ASP A 372 -8.59 6.82 17.55
CA ASP A 372 -9.75 5.98 17.82
C ASP A 372 -10.31 5.32 16.55
N ALA A 373 -9.43 4.73 15.77
CA ALA A 373 -9.72 4.24 14.41
C ALA A 373 -9.09 2.87 14.16
N ILE A 374 -9.01 2.02 15.18
CA ILE A 374 -8.48 0.65 15.01
C ILE A 374 -9.34 -0.13 14.02
N ILE A 375 -8.69 -0.96 13.22
CA ILE A 375 -9.38 -1.96 12.40
C ILE A 375 -9.47 -3.22 13.25
N GLN A 376 -10.66 -3.54 13.74
CA GLN A 376 -10.89 -4.72 14.57
C GLN A 376 -10.48 -5.98 13.82
N HIS A 377 -9.90 -6.94 14.51
CA HIS A 377 -9.55 -8.25 13.97
C HIS A 377 -10.14 -9.37 14.82
N GLY A 378 -10.36 -10.53 14.22
CA GLY A 378 -11.26 -11.59 14.66
C GLY A 378 -10.78 -12.43 15.83
N THR A 379 -9.60 -12.16 16.40
CA THR A 379 -9.07 -12.85 17.58
C THR A 379 -8.45 -11.87 18.56
N MET A 380 -8.27 -12.25 19.81
CA MET A 380 -7.77 -11.37 20.88
C MET A 380 -8.60 -10.08 21.01
N THR A 381 -9.88 -10.15 20.69
CA THR A 381 -10.86 -9.04 20.71
C THR A 381 -11.90 -9.28 21.78
N MET A 382 -12.31 -8.20 22.45
CA MET A 382 -13.39 -8.19 23.40
C MET A 382 -14.40 -7.13 23.01
N ILE A 383 -15.69 -7.41 23.17
CA ILE A 383 -16.79 -6.53 22.75
C ILE A 383 -17.77 -6.41 23.91
N ARG A 384 -18.24 -5.20 24.17
CA ARG A 384 -19.32 -4.96 25.13
C ARG A 384 -20.60 -5.70 24.71
N ARG A 385 -21.19 -6.48 25.59
CA ARG A 385 -22.35 -7.32 25.29
C ARG A 385 -23.52 -6.53 24.71
N THR A 386 -23.88 -5.40 25.29
CA THR A 386 -25.00 -4.58 24.81
C THR A 386 -24.80 -4.08 23.38
N VAL A 387 -23.57 -3.74 23.00
CA VAL A 387 -23.23 -3.34 21.62
C VAL A 387 -23.27 -4.54 20.67
N MET A 388 -22.82 -5.70 21.13
CA MET A 388 -22.88 -6.93 20.33
C MET A 388 -24.33 -7.40 20.08
N ASP A 389 -25.20 -7.27 21.06
CA ASP A 389 -26.63 -7.60 20.92
C ASP A 389 -27.33 -6.67 19.92
N GLU A 390 -26.94 -5.37 19.88
CA GLU A 390 -27.44 -4.39 18.91
C GLU A 390 -26.93 -4.65 17.49
N LEU A 391 -25.61 -4.81 17.34
CA LEU A 391 -24.97 -4.81 16.03
C LEU A 391 -24.87 -6.19 15.39
N LYS A 392 -24.62 -7.24 16.17
CA LYS A 392 -24.33 -8.61 15.72
C LYS A 392 -23.16 -8.69 14.73
N TRP A 393 -22.68 -9.87 14.45
CA TRP A 393 -21.67 -10.09 13.42
C TRP A 393 -22.28 -9.99 12.02
N ALA A 394 -21.56 -9.39 11.09
CA ALA A 394 -21.96 -9.37 9.69
C ALA A 394 -21.78 -10.79 9.08
N ASP A 395 -22.83 -11.28 8.42
CA ASP A 395 -22.85 -12.58 7.73
C ASP A 395 -22.67 -12.46 6.21
N TRP A 396 -22.60 -11.24 5.70
CA TRP A 396 -22.46 -10.91 4.28
C TRP A 396 -21.01 -10.67 3.82
N THR A 397 -20.09 -10.51 4.77
CA THR A 397 -18.65 -10.31 4.49
C THR A 397 -17.83 -11.40 5.16
N ILE A 398 -16.66 -11.65 4.59
CA ILE A 398 -15.69 -12.62 5.13
C ILE A 398 -14.77 -11.98 6.20
N CYS A 399 -14.84 -10.66 6.39
CA CYS A 399 -14.16 -9.90 7.42
C CYS A 399 -15.20 -9.27 8.36
N GLU A 400 -15.95 -10.12 9.06
CA GLU A 400 -17.01 -9.76 9.98
C GLU A 400 -16.50 -8.88 11.13
N ASP A 401 -15.25 -9.07 11.51
CA ASP A 401 -14.53 -8.35 12.56
C ASP A 401 -14.26 -6.88 12.18
N ALA A 402 -13.60 -6.65 11.05
CA ALA A 402 -13.30 -5.31 10.58
C ALA A 402 -14.58 -4.52 10.25
N GLU A 403 -15.62 -5.20 9.77
CA GLU A 403 -16.93 -4.62 9.51
C GLU A 403 -17.64 -4.22 10.80
N LEU A 404 -17.64 -5.09 11.81
CA LEU A 404 -18.20 -4.78 13.12
C LEU A 404 -17.48 -3.57 13.76
N GLY A 405 -16.16 -3.56 13.73
CA GLY A 405 -15.37 -2.44 14.23
C GLY A 405 -15.73 -1.11 13.58
N LEU A 406 -15.97 -1.11 12.26
CA LEU A 406 -16.43 0.09 11.56
C LEU A 406 -17.82 0.54 12.05
N ARG A 407 -18.80 -0.38 12.19
CA ARG A 407 -20.14 -0.05 12.71
C ARG A 407 -20.12 0.46 14.16
N VAL A 408 -19.23 -0.06 14.98
CA VAL A 408 -19.00 0.43 16.34
C VAL A 408 -18.68 1.93 16.32
N PHE A 409 -17.76 2.35 15.45
CA PHE A 409 -17.42 3.77 15.30
C PHE A 409 -18.52 4.58 14.60
N GLU A 410 -19.23 4.01 13.64
CA GLU A 410 -20.40 4.66 13.01
C GLU A 410 -21.49 5.02 14.01
N LYS A 411 -21.63 4.24 15.09
CA LYS A 411 -22.55 4.50 16.21
C LYS A 411 -21.96 5.46 17.26
N GLY A 412 -20.71 5.91 17.11
CA GLY A 412 -20.05 6.85 18.02
C GLY A 412 -19.45 6.21 19.26
N TYR A 413 -19.35 4.89 19.32
CA TYR A 413 -18.57 4.20 20.34
C TYR A 413 -17.07 4.36 20.08
N SER A 414 -16.29 3.99 21.07
CA SER A 414 -14.82 4.06 21.08
C SER A 414 -14.24 2.65 21.21
N ALA A 415 -12.99 2.49 20.80
CA ALA A 415 -12.25 1.26 20.98
C ALA A 415 -10.93 1.50 21.73
N ALA A 416 -10.37 0.43 22.30
CA ALA A 416 -9.11 0.44 23.01
C ALA A 416 -8.18 -0.61 22.42
N TYR A 417 -6.92 -0.22 22.16
CA TYR A 417 -5.89 -1.11 21.65
C TYR A 417 -4.68 -1.14 22.56
N SER A 418 -4.39 -2.30 23.17
CA SER A 418 -3.14 -2.50 23.89
C SER A 418 -2.00 -2.76 22.89
N HIS A 419 -0.79 -2.28 23.17
CA HIS A 419 0.38 -2.64 22.39
C HIS A 419 1.04 -3.93 22.87
N GLN A 420 0.61 -4.47 24.01
CA GLN A 420 1.10 -5.73 24.59
C GLN A 420 0.29 -6.90 24.05
N SER A 421 0.99 -7.95 23.60
CA SER A 421 0.39 -9.21 23.23
C SER A 421 -0.01 -10.02 24.47
N PHE A 422 -1.19 -10.62 24.45
CA PHE A 422 -1.72 -11.50 25.48
C PHE A 422 -2.07 -12.89 24.93
N GLY A 423 -1.61 -13.23 23.75
CA GLY A 423 -1.82 -14.57 23.19
C GLY A 423 -1.07 -14.74 21.88
N ARG A 424 -0.79 -15.99 21.53
CA ARG A 424 -0.03 -16.35 20.34
C ARG A 424 -0.69 -17.49 19.59
N GLY A 425 -0.99 -17.27 18.32
CA GLY A 425 -1.51 -18.24 17.37
C GLY A 425 -0.44 -18.92 16.53
N LEU A 426 -0.85 -19.49 15.42
CA LEU A 426 0.02 -20.11 14.43
C LEU A 426 0.06 -19.29 13.13
N MET A 427 1.23 -19.26 12.50
CA MET A 427 1.42 -18.68 11.18
C MET A 427 0.91 -19.63 10.09
N PRO A 428 0.55 -19.14 8.91
CA PRO A 428 0.34 -20.00 7.75
C PRO A 428 1.59 -20.85 7.47
N ASP A 429 1.41 -22.17 7.32
CA ASP A 429 2.52 -23.09 7.05
C ASP A 429 3.05 -23.01 5.63
N THR A 430 2.18 -22.68 4.68
CA THR A 430 2.52 -22.64 3.25
C THR A 430 2.18 -21.30 2.61
N PHE A 431 2.87 -20.98 1.51
CA PHE A 431 2.52 -19.83 0.69
C PHE A 431 1.08 -19.87 0.16
N ILE A 432 0.53 -21.06 -0.07
CA ILE A 432 -0.86 -21.23 -0.52
C ILE A 432 -1.83 -20.76 0.55
N ASP A 433 -1.60 -21.11 1.81
CA ASP A 433 -2.45 -20.72 2.94
C ASP A 433 -2.32 -19.23 3.24
N TYR A 434 -1.11 -18.69 3.20
CA TYR A 434 -0.85 -17.25 3.26
C TYR A 434 -1.61 -16.50 2.15
N LYS A 435 -1.51 -16.96 0.90
CA LYS A 435 -2.22 -16.36 -0.24
C LYS A 435 -3.74 -16.38 -0.05
N LYS A 436 -4.30 -17.51 0.44
CA LYS A 436 -5.73 -17.62 0.74
C LYS A 436 -6.15 -16.63 1.82
N GLN A 437 -5.36 -16.49 2.87
CA GLN A 437 -5.62 -15.54 3.96
C GLN A 437 -5.60 -14.10 3.45
N ARG A 438 -4.58 -13.71 2.66
CA ARG A 438 -4.47 -12.39 2.05
C ARG A 438 -5.62 -12.08 1.10
N PHE A 439 -6.01 -13.05 0.29
CA PHE A 439 -7.17 -12.92 -0.57
C PHE A 439 -8.45 -12.63 0.21
N ARG A 440 -8.69 -13.35 1.31
CA ARG A 440 -9.86 -13.10 2.18
C ARG A 440 -9.85 -11.67 2.73
N TRP A 441 -8.71 -11.19 3.23
CA TRP A 441 -8.60 -9.85 3.79
C TRP A 441 -8.81 -8.76 2.74
N ALA A 442 -8.17 -8.88 1.58
CA ALA A 442 -8.35 -7.94 0.48
C ALA A 442 -9.80 -7.93 -0.03
N TYR A 443 -10.39 -9.10 -0.22
CA TYR A 443 -11.78 -9.23 -0.68
C TYR A 443 -12.76 -8.63 0.33
N GLY A 444 -12.62 -8.96 1.61
CA GLY A 444 -13.44 -8.41 2.69
C GLY A 444 -13.30 -6.89 2.82
N ALA A 445 -12.08 -6.35 2.75
CA ALA A 445 -11.86 -4.91 2.76
C ALA A 445 -12.62 -4.19 1.64
N ILE A 446 -12.59 -4.74 0.41
CA ILE A 446 -13.34 -4.16 -0.72
C ILE A 446 -14.86 -4.30 -0.54
N GLN A 447 -15.34 -5.42 0.03
CA GLN A 447 -16.76 -5.57 0.36
C GLN A 447 -17.21 -4.50 1.37
N ILE A 448 -16.45 -4.31 2.45
CA ILE A 448 -16.74 -3.32 3.49
C ILE A 448 -16.71 -1.91 2.91
N MET A 449 -15.68 -1.55 2.13
CA MET A 449 -15.60 -0.24 1.47
C MET A 449 -16.81 0.05 0.58
N LYS A 450 -17.33 -0.94 -0.14
CA LYS A 450 -18.54 -0.80 -0.97
C LYS A 450 -19.78 -0.66 -0.11
N GLY A 451 -19.95 -1.51 0.92
CA GLY A 451 -21.10 -1.50 1.82
C GLY A 451 -21.22 -0.19 2.61
N HIS A 452 -20.10 0.35 3.05
CA HIS A 452 -20.01 1.56 3.88
C HIS A 452 -19.52 2.81 3.12
N ALA A 453 -19.61 2.83 1.78
CA ALA A 453 -19.10 3.94 0.96
C ALA A 453 -19.75 5.30 1.32
N SER A 454 -21.01 5.32 1.72
CA SER A 454 -21.72 6.55 2.12
C SER A 454 -21.15 7.15 3.41
N SER A 455 -20.88 6.34 4.40
CA SER A 455 -20.30 6.80 5.68
C SER A 455 -18.82 7.16 5.56
N LEU A 456 -18.06 6.36 4.83
CA LEU A 456 -16.61 6.56 4.65
C LEU A 456 -16.30 7.79 3.78
N PHE A 457 -16.97 7.95 2.63
CA PHE A 457 -16.62 9.01 1.66
C PHE A 457 -17.53 10.23 1.73
N ARG A 458 -18.81 10.08 2.10
CA ARG A 458 -19.77 11.19 2.14
C ARG A 458 -20.11 11.64 3.57
N GLY A 459 -19.79 10.84 4.58
CA GLY A 459 -20.08 11.14 5.99
C GLY A 459 -21.57 11.22 6.33
N LYS A 460 -22.42 10.54 5.54
CA LYS A 460 -23.86 10.48 5.79
C LYS A 460 -24.18 9.36 6.79
N ASP A 461 -25.13 9.64 7.66
CA ASP A 461 -25.71 8.68 8.62
C ASP A 461 -24.67 7.98 9.52
N SER A 462 -23.58 8.68 9.84
CA SER A 462 -22.44 8.11 10.58
C SER A 462 -21.82 9.15 11.52
N GLN A 463 -21.43 8.70 12.71
CA GLN A 463 -20.67 9.51 13.68
C GLN A 463 -19.16 9.47 13.46
N LEU A 464 -18.68 8.87 12.37
CA LEU A 464 -17.26 8.77 12.04
C LEU A 464 -16.60 10.15 11.94
N THR A 465 -15.54 10.35 12.71
CA THR A 465 -14.66 11.51 12.60
C THR A 465 -13.88 11.49 11.28
N ARG A 466 -13.31 12.63 10.88
CA ARG A 466 -12.43 12.72 9.70
C ARG A 466 -11.20 11.81 9.85
N GLY A 467 -10.65 11.73 11.06
CA GLY A 467 -9.51 10.86 11.37
C GLY A 467 -9.86 9.38 11.20
N GLN A 468 -11.00 8.93 11.71
CA GLN A 468 -11.46 7.56 11.54
C GLN A 468 -11.67 7.20 10.07
N ARG A 469 -12.36 8.05 9.30
CA ARG A 469 -12.53 7.83 7.85
C ARG A 469 -11.20 7.72 7.12
N TYR A 470 -10.26 8.62 7.41
CA TYR A 470 -8.91 8.58 6.84
C TYR A 470 -8.21 7.24 7.16
N HIS A 471 -8.17 6.84 8.42
CA HIS A 471 -7.45 5.62 8.83
C HIS A 471 -8.09 4.32 8.33
N PHE A 472 -9.41 4.26 8.22
CA PHE A 472 -10.07 3.11 7.60
C PHE A 472 -9.74 3.01 6.11
N VAL A 473 -9.84 4.10 5.37
CA VAL A 473 -9.50 4.12 3.94
C VAL A 473 -8.00 3.85 3.75
N ALA A 474 -7.12 4.54 4.47
CA ALA A 474 -5.67 4.37 4.39
C ALA A 474 -5.23 2.94 4.76
N GLY A 475 -5.87 2.31 5.77
CA GLY A 475 -5.56 0.93 6.15
C GLY A 475 -5.90 -0.13 5.10
N TRP A 476 -6.76 0.21 4.15
CA TRP A 476 -7.14 -0.68 3.03
C TRP A 476 -6.51 -0.29 1.69
N LEU A 477 -5.86 0.88 1.60
CA LEU A 477 -5.13 1.30 0.39
C LEU A 477 -4.08 0.29 -0.10
N PRO A 478 -3.32 -0.40 0.77
CA PRO A 478 -2.35 -1.40 0.32
C PRO A 478 -2.98 -2.49 -0.57
N TRP A 479 -4.21 -2.95 -0.26
CA TRP A 479 -4.92 -3.94 -1.08
C TRP A 479 -5.27 -3.43 -2.48
N ILE A 480 -5.59 -2.14 -2.59
CA ILE A 480 -5.84 -1.49 -3.88
C ILE A 480 -4.53 -1.30 -4.63
N ALA A 481 -3.47 -0.91 -3.93
CA ALA A 481 -2.13 -0.74 -4.49
C ALA A 481 -1.59 -2.06 -5.06
N ASP A 482 -1.76 -3.18 -4.36
CA ASP A 482 -1.37 -4.52 -4.83
C ASP A 482 -2.11 -4.90 -6.13
N GLY A 483 -3.42 -4.61 -6.19
CA GLY A 483 -4.21 -4.83 -7.40
C GLY A 483 -3.72 -3.98 -8.59
N LEU A 484 -3.42 -2.70 -8.35
CA LEU A 484 -2.88 -1.80 -9.37
C LEU A 484 -1.47 -2.23 -9.81
N ASN A 485 -0.63 -2.69 -8.88
CA ASN A 485 0.72 -3.15 -9.16
C ASN A 485 0.75 -4.31 -10.16
N ILE A 486 -0.23 -5.22 -10.12
CA ILE A 486 -0.36 -6.29 -11.12
C ILE A 486 -0.52 -5.71 -12.53
N PHE A 487 -1.41 -4.72 -12.70
CA PHE A 487 -1.61 -4.06 -14.00
C PHE A 487 -0.35 -3.33 -14.46
N PHE A 488 0.35 -2.63 -13.56
CA PHE A 488 1.62 -1.98 -13.87
C PHE A 488 2.69 -2.98 -14.28
N THR A 489 2.82 -4.08 -13.55
CA THR A 489 3.81 -5.13 -13.85
C THR A 489 3.53 -5.77 -15.22
N ILE A 490 2.27 -6.14 -15.48
CA ILE A 490 1.89 -6.68 -16.79
C ILE A 490 2.12 -5.64 -17.89
N GLY A 491 1.72 -4.40 -17.68
CA GLY A 491 1.96 -3.29 -18.62
C GLY A 491 3.45 -3.08 -18.90
N ALA A 492 4.29 -3.10 -17.87
CA ALA A 492 5.75 -2.96 -18.01
C ALA A 492 6.37 -4.14 -18.78
N LEU A 493 5.92 -5.37 -18.52
CA LEU A 493 6.39 -6.55 -19.24
C LEU A 493 5.99 -6.50 -20.72
N LEU A 494 4.73 -6.17 -21.01
CA LEU A 494 4.23 -6.02 -22.39
C LEU A 494 4.97 -4.90 -23.12
N TRP A 495 5.22 -3.76 -22.45
CA TRP A 495 5.99 -2.68 -23.01
C TRP A 495 7.43 -3.07 -23.30
N SER A 496 8.09 -3.76 -22.36
CA SER A 496 9.44 -4.28 -22.54
C SER A 496 9.53 -5.27 -23.71
N ALA A 497 8.55 -6.16 -23.83
CA ALA A 497 8.45 -7.07 -24.96
C ALA A 497 8.25 -6.30 -26.29
N ALA A 498 7.37 -5.30 -26.32
CA ALA A 498 7.17 -4.46 -27.50
C ALA A 498 8.45 -3.70 -27.89
N MET A 499 9.23 -3.22 -26.93
CA MET A 499 10.53 -2.58 -27.16
C MET A 499 11.56 -3.53 -27.82
N ILE A 500 11.50 -4.82 -27.47
CA ILE A 500 12.40 -5.85 -28.06
C ILE A 500 11.91 -6.21 -29.46
N ILE A 501 10.62 -6.43 -29.64
CA ILE A 501 10.02 -6.91 -30.90
C ILE A 501 9.97 -5.80 -31.96
N VAL A 502 9.65 -4.56 -31.54
CA VAL A 502 9.52 -3.40 -32.43
C VAL A 502 10.39 -2.24 -31.92
N PRO A 503 11.72 -2.40 -31.92
CA PRO A 503 12.64 -1.50 -31.23
C PRO A 503 12.66 -0.06 -31.79
N GLN A 504 12.09 0.17 -32.96
CA GLN A 504 12.08 1.51 -33.62
C GLN A 504 10.82 2.30 -33.34
N ARG A 505 9.74 1.68 -32.83
CA ARG A 505 8.42 2.30 -32.69
C ARG A 505 7.97 2.47 -31.25
N VAL A 506 8.65 1.85 -30.31
CA VAL A 506 8.27 1.88 -28.89
C VAL A 506 9.41 2.48 -28.09
N ASP A 507 9.18 3.63 -27.48
CA ASP A 507 10.15 4.29 -26.61
C ASP A 507 10.28 3.59 -25.26
N PRO A 508 11.45 3.65 -24.60
CA PRO A 508 11.58 3.20 -23.23
C PRO A 508 10.58 3.97 -22.35
N PRO A 509 9.88 3.28 -21.44
CA PRO A 509 9.10 3.99 -20.43
C PRO A 509 10.05 4.89 -19.64
N LEU A 510 9.54 6.00 -19.11
CA LEU A 510 10.31 6.80 -18.16
C LEU A 510 10.94 5.89 -17.11
N MET A 511 12.21 6.13 -16.78
CA MET A 511 12.97 5.30 -15.82
C MET A 511 12.21 5.06 -14.52
N ILE A 512 11.38 6.02 -14.09
CA ILE A 512 10.55 5.93 -12.89
C ILE A 512 9.51 4.80 -12.97
N PHE A 513 9.07 4.39 -14.15
CA PHE A 513 8.17 3.25 -14.33
C PHE A 513 8.92 1.92 -14.49
N ALA A 514 10.24 1.97 -14.70
CA ALA A 514 11.09 0.79 -14.74
C ALA A 514 11.63 0.37 -13.35
N ILE A 515 11.46 1.24 -12.35
CA ILE A 515 11.73 0.88 -10.95
C ILE A 515 10.50 0.09 -10.50
N PRO A 516 10.60 -1.23 -10.30
CA PRO A 516 9.50 -1.98 -9.70
C PRO A 516 9.21 -1.33 -8.34
N PRO A 517 7.95 -1.18 -7.96
CA PRO A 517 7.64 -0.80 -6.60
C PRO A 517 8.21 -1.86 -5.67
N LEU A 518 9.27 -1.49 -4.98
CA LEU A 518 9.92 -2.29 -3.95
C LEU A 518 9.06 -2.30 -2.69
#